data_18ecd72cebfd4a43dfc9cd92bb3c1c3f
#
_entry.id   18ecd72cebfd4a43dfc9cd92bb3c1c3f
#
_cell.length_a   1.000
_cell.length_b   1.000
_cell.length_c   1.000
_cell.angle_alpha   90.00
_cell.angle_beta   90.00
_cell.angle_gamma   90.00
#
_symmetry.space_group_name_H-M   'P 1'
#
loop_
_entity.id
_entity.type
_entity.pdbx_description
1 polymer ?
#
loop_
_entity_poly.entity_id
_entity_poly.type
_entity_poly.pdbx_seq_one_letter_code
_entity_poly.pdbx_strand_id
1 'polypeptide(L)'
;LLAGFKDGLRYSLTGDHIDAQEALRIGLVNQVVPADRLLDECFAIVERIALVPPETIKLNLQLATMGMQMMGFKDAWTMDGQLSAAAHTLLREELRRPLDEKRKTEGTKAYLQMRDGPFQPEPFGPRAKRRE
;
A
#
# COMPACT_ATOMS: atom_id res chain seq x y z
N LEU A 1 -5.90 4.82 5.80
CA LEU A 1 -5.86 5.50 7.10
C LEU A 1 -4.47 6.06 7.40
N LEU A 2 -3.39 5.26 7.28
CA LEU A 2 -2.03 5.70 7.60
C LEU A 2 -1.53 6.82 6.66
N ALA A 3 -1.78 6.70 5.37
CA ALA A 3 -1.39 7.68 4.35
C ALA A 3 -2.38 8.87 4.21
N GLY A 4 -3.35 8.99 5.10
CA GLY A 4 -4.46 9.93 4.95
C GLY A 4 -5.48 9.50 3.89
N PHE A 5 -6.71 10.02 4.02
CA PHE A 5 -7.83 9.59 3.17
C PHE A 5 -7.62 9.94 1.69
N LYS A 6 -7.16 11.15 1.40
CA LYS A 6 -7.02 11.64 0.01
C LYS A 6 -5.96 10.86 -0.78
N ASP A 7 -4.77 10.72 -0.20
CA ASP A 7 -3.67 10.00 -0.86
C ASP A 7 -3.99 8.50 -0.95
N GLY A 8 -4.54 7.89 0.12
CA GLY A 8 -4.98 6.50 0.10
C GLY A 8 -6.02 6.22 -0.98
N LEU A 9 -7.05 7.05 -1.07
CA LEU A 9 -8.09 6.93 -2.09
C LEU A 9 -7.53 7.10 -3.51
N ARG A 10 -6.65 8.08 -3.72
CA ARG A 10 -6.02 8.30 -5.01
C ARG A 10 -5.29 7.05 -5.50
N TYR A 11 -4.40 6.49 -4.69
CA TYR A 11 -3.63 5.30 -5.07
C TYR A 11 -4.51 4.04 -5.22
N SER A 12 -5.57 3.93 -4.42
CA SER A 12 -6.54 2.84 -4.57
C SER A 12 -7.33 2.91 -5.88
N LEU A 13 -7.60 4.13 -6.38
CA LEU A 13 -8.35 4.33 -7.63
C LEU A 13 -7.47 4.24 -8.88
N THR A 14 -6.23 4.71 -8.81
CA THR A 14 -5.33 4.76 -9.98
C THR A 14 -4.49 3.49 -10.11
N GLY A 15 -4.17 2.83 -8.99
CA GLY A 15 -3.22 1.72 -8.97
C GLY A 15 -1.76 2.14 -9.23
N ASP A 16 -1.45 3.44 -9.13
CA ASP A 16 -0.10 3.97 -9.33
C ASP A 16 0.87 3.39 -8.30
N HIS A 17 2.11 3.21 -8.69
CA HIS A 17 3.17 2.74 -7.80
C HIS A 17 3.65 3.85 -6.86
N ILE A 18 3.96 3.45 -5.65
CA ILE A 18 4.47 4.32 -4.60
C ILE A 18 5.94 3.94 -4.37
N ASP A 19 6.88 4.87 -4.60
CA ASP A 19 8.27 4.68 -4.21
C ASP A 19 8.50 5.08 -2.74
N ALA A 20 9.72 4.87 -2.23
CA ALA A 20 10.03 5.11 -0.84
C ALA A 20 9.87 6.60 -0.45
N GLN A 21 10.21 7.53 -1.34
CA GLN A 21 10.11 8.97 -1.07
C GLN A 21 8.65 9.43 -1.06
N GLU A 22 7.84 8.93 -1.98
CA GLU A 22 6.40 9.20 -1.97
C GLU A 22 5.71 8.56 -0.75
N ALA A 23 6.12 7.33 -0.36
CA ALA A 23 5.64 6.70 0.86
C ALA A 23 5.94 7.53 2.12
N LEU A 24 7.12 8.15 2.18
CA LEU A 24 7.48 9.08 3.25
C LEU A 24 6.62 10.35 3.19
N ARG A 25 6.47 10.95 2.00
CA ARG A 25 5.67 12.17 1.80
C ARG A 25 4.22 12.02 2.26
N ILE A 26 3.59 10.89 1.93
CA ILE A 26 2.19 10.62 2.29
C ILE A 26 2.01 10.06 3.69
N GLY A 27 3.08 9.87 4.46
CA GLY A 27 3.04 9.34 5.82
C GLY A 27 2.77 7.84 5.91
N LEU A 28 3.03 7.08 4.84
CA LEU A 28 2.89 5.62 4.84
C LEU A 28 4.05 4.95 5.59
N VAL A 29 5.24 5.55 5.55
CA VAL A 29 6.44 5.14 6.31
C VAL A 29 6.96 6.32 7.12
N ASN A 30 7.67 6.03 8.22
CA ASN A 30 8.21 7.04 9.11
C ASN A 30 9.56 7.58 8.64
N GLN A 31 10.33 6.75 7.92
CA GLN A 31 11.70 7.06 7.54
C GLN A 31 12.08 6.29 6.27
N VAL A 32 12.97 6.87 5.48
CA VAL A 32 13.61 6.23 4.33
C VAL A 32 15.11 6.27 4.55
N VAL A 33 15.75 5.11 4.46
CA VAL A 33 17.19 4.94 4.69
C VAL A 33 17.82 4.12 3.55
N PRO A 34 19.13 4.16 3.34
CA PRO A 34 19.83 3.25 2.43
C PRO A 34 19.56 1.80 2.80
N ALA A 35 19.44 0.92 1.79
CA ALA A 35 19.04 -0.47 1.99
C ALA A 35 20.00 -1.26 2.91
N ASP A 36 21.28 -0.96 2.84
CA ASP A 36 22.33 -1.55 3.67
C ASP A 36 22.29 -1.08 5.14
N ARG A 37 21.60 0.04 5.43
CA ARG A 37 21.44 0.60 6.78
C ARG A 37 20.08 0.24 7.42
N LEU A 38 19.19 -0.41 6.69
CA LEU A 38 17.80 -0.63 7.14
C LEU A 38 17.73 -1.36 8.48
N LEU A 39 18.46 -2.45 8.63
CA LEU A 39 18.44 -3.23 9.87
C LEU A 39 19.07 -2.48 11.04
N ASP A 40 20.17 -1.77 10.82
CA ASP A 40 20.83 -0.98 11.86
C ASP A 40 19.88 0.09 12.42
N GLU A 41 19.19 0.80 11.54
CA GLU A 41 18.22 1.82 11.94
C GLU A 41 16.99 1.20 12.68
N CYS A 42 16.52 0.04 12.22
CA CYS A 42 15.48 -0.70 12.94
C CYS A 42 15.94 -1.10 14.35
N PHE A 43 17.13 -1.65 14.50
CA PHE A 43 17.68 -2.02 15.80
C PHE A 43 17.88 -0.82 16.71
N ALA A 44 18.35 0.32 16.17
CA ALA A 44 18.49 1.54 16.97
C ALA A 44 17.14 2.01 17.54
N ILE A 45 16.04 1.88 16.77
CA ILE A 45 14.70 2.19 17.26
C ILE A 45 14.26 1.18 18.33
N VAL A 46 14.49 -0.12 18.13
CA VAL A 46 14.14 -1.17 19.07
C VAL A 46 14.87 -1.02 20.39
N GLU A 47 16.17 -0.69 20.36
CA GLU A 47 16.97 -0.41 21.56
C GLU A 47 16.40 0.76 22.37
N ARG A 48 15.95 1.83 21.70
CA ARG A 48 15.27 2.95 22.37
C ARG A 48 13.95 2.53 23.01
N ILE A 49 13.15 1.69 22.32
CA ILE A 49 11.90 1.15 22.86
C ILE A 49 12.17 0.27 24.08
N ALA A 50 13.25 -0.51 24.07
CA ALA A 50 13.64 -1.40 25.17
C ALA A 50 13.98 -0.65 26.47
N LEU A 51 14.25 0.64 26.42
CA LEU A 51 14.44 1.49 27.61
C LEU A 51 13.11 1.86 28.29
N VAL A 52 11.97 1.67 27.62
CA VAL A 52 10.66 2.00 28.17
C VAL A 52 10.15 0.81 29.00
N PRO A 53 9.55 1.04 30.18
CA PRO A 53 8.95 -0.04 30.96
C PRO A 53 7.95 -0.87 30.14
N PRO A 54 7.99 -2.21 30.22
CA PRO A 54 7.14 -3.10 29.41
C PRO A 54 5.63 -2.83 29.59
N GLU A 55 5.21 -2.42 30.78
CA GLU A 55 3.83 -2.08 31.09
C GLU A 55 3.38 -0.85 30.28
N THR A 56 4.24 0.16 30.19
CA THR A 56 3.99 1.37 29.39
C THR A 56 3.88 1.04 27.90
N ILE A 57 4.77 0.17 27.38
CA ILE A 57 4.71 -0.29 25.98
C ILE A 57 3.36 -0.99 25.73
N LYS A 58 2.96 -1.92 26.61
CA LYS A 58 1.67 -2.63 26.49
C LYS A 58 0.47 -1.68 26.45
N LEU A 59 0.44 -0.71 27.36
CA LEU A 59 -0.65 0.28 27.43
C LEU A 59 -0.69 1.14 26.17
N ASN A 60 0.45 1.62 25.67
CA ASN A 60 0.52 2.42 24.45
C ASN A 60 0.07 1.63 23.22
N LEU A 61 0.50 0.36 23.09
CA LEU A 61 0.05 -0.49 21.99
C LEU A 61 -1.46 -0.78 22.09
N GLN A 62 -1.98 -1.02 23.29
CA GLN A 62 -3.40 -1.21 23.52
C GLN A 62 -4.19 0.03 23.15
N LEU A 63 -3.74 1.22 23.57
CA LEU A 63 -4.38 2.49 23.25
C LEU A 63 -4.40 2.74 21.73
N ALA A 64 -3.28 2.51 21.03
CA ALA A 64 -3.19 2.64 19.59
C ALA A 64 -4.15 1.67 18.86
N THR A 65 -4.19 0.41 19.30
CA THR A 65 -5.08 -0.61 18.73
C THR A 65 -6.56 -0.26 18.95
N MET A 66 -6.92 0.17 20.17
CA MET A 66 -8.29 0.60 20.46
C MET A 66 -8.66 1.85 19.65
N GLY A 67 -7.76 2.82 19.53
CA GLY A 67 -7.99 4.02 18.72
C GLY A 67 -8.29 3.67 17.26
N MET A 68 -7.53 2.75 16.66
CA MET A 68 -7.80 2.28 15.29
C MET A 68 -9.16 1.56 15.18
N GLN A 69 -9.53 0.75 16.17
CA GLN A 69 -10.82 0.07 16.19
C GLN A 69 -11.98 1.06 16.31
N MET A 70 -11.85 2.09 17.16
CA MET A 70 -12.86 3.15 17.29
C MET A 70 -13.03 3.96 16.00
N MET A 71 -11.99 4.08 15.19
CA MET A 71 -12.07 4.68 13.85
C MET A 71 -12.66 3.75 12.77
N GLY A 72 -13.14 2.56 13.14
CA GLY A 72 -13.75 1.61 12.20
C GLY A 72 -12.76 0.81 11.35
N PHE A 73 -11.50 0.72 11.75
CA PHE A 73 -10.47 0.01 10.96
C PHE A 73 -10.83 -1.45 10.70
N LYS A 74 -11.32 -2.17 11.72
CA LYS A 74 -11.73 -3.57 11.60
C LYS A 74 -12.89 -3.74 10.63
N ASP A 75 -13.88 -2.88 10.70
CA ASP A 75 -15.07 -2.95 9.83
C ASP A 75 -14.71 -2.60 8.39
N ALA A 76 -13.87 -1.57 8.18
CA ALA A 76 -13.33 -1.23 6.88
C ALA A 76 -12.53 -2.38 6.25
N TRP A 77 -11.71 -3.08 7.03
CA TRP A 77 -10.94 -4.25 6.57
C TRP A 77 -11.85 -5.42 6.16
N THR A 78 -12.87 -5.70 6.97
CA THR A 78 -13.85 -6.76 6.66
C THR A 78 -14.63 -6.43 5.37
N MET A 79 -15.05 -5.18 5.23
CA MET A 79 -15.77 -4.71 4.06
C MET A 79 -14.89 -4.71 2.80
N ASP A 80 -13.60 -4.38 2.91
CA ASP A 80 -12.66 -4.41 1.80
C ASP A 80 -12.60 -5.79 1.14
N GLY A 81 -12.51 -6.86 1.93
CA GLY A 81 -12.53 -8.22 1.41
C GLY A 81 -13.80 -8.55 0.62
N GLN A 82 -14.97 -8.11 1.10
CA GLN A 82 -16.25 -8.33 0.44
C GLN A 82 -16.37 -7.50 -0.85
N LEU A 83 -15.99 -6.23 -0.82
CA LEU A 83 -16.03 -5.35 -1.98
C LEU A 83 -15.02 -5.77 -3.05
N SER A 84 -13.84 -6.23 -2.65
CA SER A 84 -12.82 -6.76 -3.56
C SER A 84 -13.33 -8.01 -4.30
N ALA A 85 -13.96 -8.95 -3.58
CA ALA A 85 -14.58 -10.12 -4.18
C ALA A 85 -15.72 -9.73 -5.15
N ALA A 86 -16.56 -8.78 -4.76
CA ALA A 86 -17.63 -8.26 -5.62
C ALA A 86 -17.08 -7.59 -6.88
N ALA A 87 -16.02 -6.80 -6.76
CA ALA A 87 -15.37 -6.14 -7.90
C ALA A 87 -14.89 -7.15 -8.95
N HIS A 88 -14.32 -8.29 -8.52
CA HIS A 88 -13.91 -9.36 -9.43
C HIS A 88 -15.08 -10.03 -10.15
N THR A 89 -16.23 -10.18 -9.50
CA THR A 89 -17.44 -10.77 -10.12
C THR A 89 -18.19 -9.80 -11.01
N LEU A 90 -18.12 -8.50 -10.71
CA LEU A 90 -18.79 -7.44 -11.48
C LEU A 90 -17.98 -6.93 -12.67
N LEU A 91 -16.72 -7.35 -12.81
CA LEU A 91 -15.88 -6.96 -13.94
C LEU A 91 -16.52 -7.46 -15.25
N ARG A 92 -16.82 -6.53 -16.15
CA ARG A 92 -17.45 -6.83 -17.44
C ARG A 92 -16.59 -7.79 -18.26
N GLU A 93 -17.24 -8.77 -18.88
CA GLU A 93 -16.60 -9.83 -19.67
C GLU A 93 -15.68 -9.26 -20.78
N GLU A 94 -16.11 -8.17 -21.42
CA GLU A 94 -15.36 -7.50 -22.48
C GLU A 94 -13.99 -6.97 -22.01
N LEU A 95 -13.89 -6.58 -20.72
CA LEU A 95 -12.65 -6.12 -20.11
C LEU A 95 -11.82 -7.27 -19.54
N ARG A 96 -12.49 -8.28 -18.98
CA ARG A 96 -11.86 -9.42 -18.32
C ARG A 96 -11.25 -10.40 -19.31
N ARG A 97 -12.00 -10.77 -20.34
CA ARG A 97 -11.62 -11.81 -21.29
C ARG A 97 -10.28 -11.58 -21.98
N PRO A 98 -9.99 -10.40 -22.56
CA PRO A 98 -8.69 -10.14 -23.18
C PRO A 98 -7.51 -10.28 -22.21
N LEU A 99 -7.71 -9.85 -20.96
CA LEU A 99 -6.71 -9.95 -19.90
C LEU A 99 -6.46 -11.40 -19.49
N ASP A 100 -7.53 -12.20 -19.34
CA ASP A 100 -7.43 -13.61 -19.00
C ASP A 100 -6.76 -14.43 -20.13
N GLU A 101 -7.10 -14.13 -21.38
CA GLU A 101 -6.45 -14.74 -22.55
C GLU A 101 -4.97 -14.40 -22.60
N LYS A 102 -4.62 -13.14 -22.41
CA LYS A 102 -3.22 -12.68 -22.37
C LYS A 102 -2.43 -13.39 -21.26
N ARG A 103 -3.03 -13.55 -20.10
CA ARG A 103 -2.42 -14.27 -18.97
C ARG A 103 -2.18 -15.74 -19.29
N LYS A 104 -3.14 -16.41 -19.96
CA LYS A 104 -3.04 -17.84 -20.32
C LYS A 104 -2.02 -18.10 -21.40
N THR A 105 -1.93 -17.23 -22.40
CA THR A 105 -1.08 -17.42 -23.58
C THR A 105 0.35 -16.93 -23.38
N GLU A 106 0.54 -15.78 -22.69
CA GLU A 106 1.82 -15.10 -22.59
C GLU A 106 2.30 -14.92 -21.14
N GLY A 107 1.50 -15.37 -20.16
CA GLY A 107 1.86 -15.37 -18.76
C GLY A 107 1.57 -14.06 -18.02
N THR A 108 1.87 -14.07 -16.71
CA THR A 108 1.50 -12.96 -15.77
C THR A 108 2.17 -11.63 -16.13
N LYS A 109 3.41 -11.66 -16.64
CA LYS A 109 4.12 -10.42 -17.02
C LYS A 109 3.40 -9.66 -18.13
N ALA A 110 2.97 -10.37 -19.17
CA ALA A 110 2.24 -9.78 -20.30
C ALA A 110 0.85 -9.31 -19.88
N TYR A 111 0.17 -10.06 -19.02
CA TYR A 111 -1.07 -9.64 -18.38
C TYR A 111 -0.92 -8.30 -17.65
N LEU A 112 0.11 -8.17 -16.78
CA LEU A 112 0.35 -6.93 -16.03
C LEU A 112 0.67 -5.75 -16.96
N GLN A 113 1.47 -5.97 -17.99
CA GLN A 113 1.77 -4.94 -18.98
C GLN A 113 0.52 -4.46 -19.72
N MET A 114 -0.38 -5.38 -20.10
CA MET A 114 -1.63 -5.03 -20.77
C MET A 114 -2.58 -4.28 -19.82
N ARG A 115 -2.68 -4.71 -18.57
CA ARG A 115 -3.55 -4.08 -17.56
C ARG A 115 -3.07 -2.68 -17.19
N ASP A 116 -1.76 -2.54 -16.93
CA ASP A 116 -1.16 -1.33 -16.37
C ASP A 116 -0.70 -0.33 -17.46
N GLY A 117 -0.56 -0.80 -18.72
CA GLY A 117 -0.10 0.02 -19.84
C GLY A 117 -0.86 1.33 -20.05
N PRO A 118 -2.20 1.35 -20.00
CA PRO A 118 -2.99 2.57 -20.16
C PRO A 118 -2.73 3.66 -19.11
N PHE A 119 -2.17 3.29 -17.95
CA PHE A 119 -1.85 4.22 -16.85
C PHE A 119 -0.44 4.81 -16.95
N GLN A 120 0.35 4.40 -17.96
CA GLN A 120 1.72 4.87 -18.13
C GLN A 120 1.78 6.12 -19.05
N PRO A 121 2.67 7.09 -18.75
CA PRO A 121 3.54 7.15 -17.59
C PRO A 121 2.79 7.58 -16.34
N GLU A 122 3.15 6.98 -15.21
CA GLU A 122 2.60 7.40 -13.92
C GLU A 122 3.04 8.85 -13.59
N PRO A 123 2.17 9.64 -12.91
CA PRO A 123 2.52 11.03 -12.56
C PRO A 123 3.57 11.13 -11.44
N PHE A 124 3.70 10.08 -10.62
CA PHE A 124 4.61 9.98 -9.48
C PHE A 124 5.13 8.54 -9.36
N GLY A 125 6.16 8.38 -8.52
CA GLY A 125 6.70 7.07 -8.23
C GLY A 125 7.76 6.60 -9.23
N PRO A 126 8.17 5.33 -9.15
CA PRO A 126 9.33 4.81 -9.87
C PRO A 126 9.17 4.74 -11.40
N ARG A 127 7.92 4.80 -11.88
CA ARG A 127 7.59 4.78 -13.31
C ARG A 127 7.22 6.16 -13.86
N ALA A 128 7.29 7.20 -13.04
CA ALA A 128 7.01 8.56 -13.48
C ALA A 128 8.05 9.02 -14.50
N LYS A 129 7.61 9.78 -15.51
CA LYS A 129 8.57 10.56 -16.31
C LYS A 129 9.19 11.60 -15.39
N ARG A 130 10.54 11.62 -15.31
CA ARG A 130 11.24 12.73 -14.65
C ARG A 130 10.80 14.02 -15.36
N ARG A 131 10.23 14.94 -14.60
CA ARG A 131 9.99 16.29 -15.09
C ARG A 131 11.38 16.93 -15.19
N GLU A 132 11.81 17.24 -16.42
CA GLU A 132 12.99 18.06 -16.70
C GLU A 132 12.79 19.47 -16.16
#